data_f1f7f36297a04482bb3131a9c925fed1
#
_entry.id   f1f7f36297a04482bb3131a9c925fed1
#
_cell.length_a   1.000
_cell.length_b   1.000
_cell.length_c   1.000
_cell.angle_alpha   90.00
_cell.angle_beta   90.00
_cell.angle_gamma   90.00
#
_symmetry.space_group_name_H-M   'P 1'
#
loop_
_entity.id
_entity.type
_entity.pdbx_description
1 polymer ?
#
loop_
_entity_poly.entity_id
_entity_poly.type
_entity_poly.pdbx_seq_one_letter_code
_entity_poly.pdbx_strand_id
1 'polypeptide(L)'
;MARIRECNTAGQRKGMASTACFIIVSRNDIPIYEAEVGSALKKEEAAHQHQFILHAALDIVQDLAWTTSAMFLKTVDKFNDLVVSVYVTAVKKIYGHIHCCFIVFILLFSLTNHIIHTRLMLLHDSRNEDGIKSFFQEVHELYIKILLNPLYLPGSRITSSHFDTKVRALARKYL
;
A
#
# COMPACT_ATOMS: atom_id res chain seq x y z
N MET A 1 28.93 -39.45 37.45
CA MET A 1 28.33 -39.34 36.11
C MET A 1 26.98 -38.59 36.25
N ALA A 2 26.97 -37.31 36.07
CA ALA A 2 25.75 -36.46 36.13
C ALA A 2 25.43 -36.03 34.69
N ARG A 3 24.26 -36.45 34.21
CA ARG A 3 23.75 -36.20 32.89
C ARG A 3 23.03 -34.84 32.89
N ILE A 4 23.68 -33.84 32.29
CA ILE A 4 23.08 -32.50 32.08
C ILE A 4 21.98 -32.66 31.02
N ARG A 5 20.73 -32.41 31.44
CA ARG A 5 19.59 -32.30 30.52
C ARG A 5 19.63 -30.90 29.91
N GLU A 6 19.94 -30.79 28.65
CA GLU A 6 19.74 -29.57 27.89
C GLU A 6 18.24 -29.28 27.79
N CYS A 7 17.83 -28.20 28.41
CA CYS A 7 16.47 -27.68 28.31
C CYS A 7 16.37 -26.90 27.00
N ASN A 8 15.83 -27.54 25.97
CA ASN A 8 15.47 -26.90 24.70
C ASN A 8 14.30 -25.92 24.98
N THR A 9 14.61 -24.69 25.30
CA THR A 9 13.65 -23.61 25.25
C THR A 9 13.48 -23.19 23.80
N ALA A 10 12.57 -23.89 23.09
CA ALA A 10 11.99 -23.39 21.87
C ALA A 10 11.23 -22.11 22.24
N GLY A 11 11.91 -20.98 22.07
CA GLY A 11 11.31 -19.66 22.28
C GLY A 11 10.11 -19.49 21.31
N GLN A 12 8.90 -19.62 21.86
CA GLN A 12 7.71 -19.12 21.23
C GLN A 12 7.96 -17.63 20.95
N ARG A 13 8.22 -17.29 19.69
CA ARG A 13 8.14 -15.91 19.22
C ARG A 13 6.69 -15.49 19.40
N LYS A 14 6.41 -14.87 20.54
CA LYS A 14 5.19 -14.14 20.81
C LYS A 14 5.07 -13.13 19.67
N GLY A 15 4.11 -13.35 18.75
CA GLY A 15 3.90 -12.46 17.63
C GLY A 15 3.72 -11.05 18.14
N MET A 16 4.71 -10.20 17.92
CA MET A 16 4.56 -8.77 18.18
C MET A 16 3.43 -8.31 17.26
N ALA A 17 2.41 -7.71 17.87
CA ALA A 17 1.31 -7.13 17.13
C ALA A 17 1.89 -6.07 16.19
N SER A 18 1.97 -6.39 14.90
CA SER A 18 2.47 -5.45 13.90
C SER A 18 1.51 -4.27 13.81
N THR A 19 2.09 -3.09 13.79
CA THR A 19 1.34 -1.86 13.54
C THR A 19 1.48 -1.53 12.07
N ALA A 20 0.36 -1.42 11.37
CA ALA A 20 0.38 -0.98 9.99
C ALA A 20 -0.76 -0.01 9.70
N CYS A 21 -0.46 1.08 9.00
CA CYS A 21 -1.43 2.01 8.46
C CYS A 21 -1.26 2.06 6.94
N PHE A 22 -2.33 1.76 6.22
CA PHE A 22 -2.34 1.72 4.77
C PHE A 22 -3.24 2.81 4.22
N ILE A 23 -2.73 3.59 3.26
CA ILE A 23 -3.50 4.60 2.54
C ILE A 23 -3.32 4.47 1.03
N ILE A 24 -4.37 4.81 0.29
CA ILE A 24 -4.30 5.04 -1.16
C ILE A 24 -4.55 6.52 -1.39
N VAL A 25 -3.59 7.17 -2.04
CA VAL A 25 -3.63 8.60 -2.32
C VAL A 25 -3.79 8.83 -3.82
N SER A 26 -4.74 9.67 -4.18
CA SER A 26 -4.98 10.07 -5.56
C SER A 26 -3.91 11.04 -6.07
N ARG A 27 -4.00 11.41 -7.34
CA ARG A 27 -3.12 12.39 -7.99
C ARG A 27 -3.05 13.75 -7.26
N ASN A 28 -4.15 14.17 -6.64
CA ASN A 28 -4.26 15.49 -6.00
C ASN A 28 -3.87 15.42 -4.52
N ASP A 29 -3.11 14.42 -4.11
CA ASP A 29 -2.69 14.17 -2.73
C ASP A 29 -3.86 13.98 -1.74
N ILE A 30 -5.05 13.67 -2.27
CA ILE A 30 -6.25 13.39 -1.48
C ILE A 30 -6.31 11.89 -1.19
N PRO A 31 -6.41 11.48 0.09
CA PRO A 31 -6.58 10.09 0.45
C PRO A 31 -7.96 9.59 0.01
N ILE A 32 -7.97 8.57 -0.85
CA ILE A 32 -9.20 7.94 -1.36
C ILE A 32 -9.58 6.68 -0.58
N TYR A 33 -8.63 6.11 0.15
CA TYR A 33 -8.86 4.98 1.05
C TYR A 33 -7.84 4.99 2.18
N GLU A 34 -8.29 4.67 3.39
CA GLU A 34 -7.47 4.57 4.60
C GLU A 34 -7.88 3.34 5.39
N ALA A 35 -6.92 2.56 5.87
CA ALA A 35 -7.15 1.43 6.76
C ALA A 35 -6.02 1.29 7.76
N GLU A 36 -6.36 1.25 9.03
CA GLU A 36 -5.46 0.75 10.06
C GLU A 36 -5.55 -0.78 10.11
N VAL A 37 -4.39 -1.42 10.02
CA VAL A 37 -4.25 -2.86 10.01
C VAL A 37 -3.28 -3.25 11.10
N GLY A 38 -3.73 -4.08 12.03
CA GLY A 38 -2.91 -4.51 13.17
C GLY A 38 -3.75 -4.70 14.42
N SER A 39 -3.19 -5.35 15.42
CA SER A 39 -3.92 -5.74 16.64
C SER A 39 -3.87 -4.71 17.77
N ALA A 40 -3.24 -3.57 17.57
CA ALA A 40 -3.18 -2.54 18.58
C ALA A 40 -4.43 -1.66 18.53
N LEU A 41 -5.26 -1.77 19.56
CA LEU A 41 -6.26 -0.77 19.91
C LEU A 41 -5.52 0.54 20.17
N LYS A 42 -5.38 1.40 19.17
CA LYS A 42 -4.59 2.62 19.29
C LYS A 42 -5.47 3.81 19.60
N LYS A 43 -4.94 4.60 20.54
CA LYS A 43 -5.43 5.92 20.88
C LYS A 43 -5.50 6.79 19.62
N GLU A 44 -6.48 7.67 19.54
CA GLU A 44 -6.67 8.65 18.45
C GLU A 44 -5.39 9.44 18.13
N GLU A 45 -4.57 9.73 19.13
CA GLU A 45 -3.27 10.40 18.95
C GLU A 45 -2.32 9.66 18.01
N ALA A 46 -2.30 8.33 18.06
CA ALA A 46 -1.43 7.55 17.17
C ALA A 46 -1.92 7.55 15.72
N ALA A 47 -3.23 7.59 15.49
CA ALA A 47 -3.81 7.69 14.15
C ALA A 47 -3.41 9.01 13.46
N HIS A 48 -3.51 10.13 14.17
CA HIS A 48 -3.07 11.44 13.66
C HIS A 48 -1.57 11.48 13.36
N GLN A 49 -0.75 10.86 14.21
CA GLN A 49 0.69 10.77 13.98
C GLN A 49 1.00 9.94 12.72
N HIS A 50 0.31 8.81 12.50
CA HIS A 50 0.49 7.98 11.31
C HIS A 50 0.11 8.74 10.03
N GLN A 51 -1.00 9.47 10.05
CA GLN A 51 -1.41 10.31 8.93
C GLN A 51 -0.36 11.39 8.64
N PHE A 52 0.14 12.06 9.66
CA PHE A 52 1.18 13.09 9.50
C PHE A 52 2.45 12.52 8.84
N ILE A 53 2.94 11.36 9.30
CA ILE A 53 4.12 10.70 8.72
C ILE A 53 3.88 10.36 7.24
N LEU A 54 2.71 9.81 6.92
CA LEU A 54 2.36 9.44 5.55
C LEU A 54 2.23 10.67 4.65
N HIS A 55 1.66 11.77 5.15
CA HIS A 55 1.60 13.03 4.39
C HIS A 55 2.99 13.63 4.16
N ALA A 56 3.86 13.65 5.17
CA ALA A 56 5.23 14.13 5.01
C ALA A 56 6.03 13.31 3.98
N ALA A 57 5.77 12.01 3.90
CA ALA A 57 6.43 11.14 2.93
C ALA A 57 5.96 11.37 1.47
N LEU A 58 4.83 12.04 1.22
CA LEU A 58 4.33 12.30 -0.14
C LEU A 58 5.29 13.13 -0.99
N ASP A 59 5.91 14.15 -0.42
CA ASP A 59 6.88 15.01 -1.12
C ASP A 59 8.09 14.19 -1.55
N ILE A 60 8.60 13.34 -0.66
CA ILE A 60 9.74 12.46 -0.96
C ILE A 60 9.36 11.45 -2.06
N VAL A 61 8.15 10.90 -2.01
CA VAL A 61 7.65 9.97 -3.04
C VAL A 61 7.57 10.65 -4.39
N GLN A 62 7.16 11.90 -4.45
CA GLN A 62 7.08 12.67 -5.69
C GLN A 62 8.45 12.80 -6.34
N ASP A 63 9.46 13.18 -5.59
CA ASP A 63 10.84 13.31 -6.08
C ASP A 63 11.42 11.95 -6.54
N LEU A 64 11.19 10.89 -5.75
CA LEU A 64 11.66 9.55 -6.09
C LEU A 64 10.94 8.99 -7.32
N ALA A 65 9.64 9.26 -7.51
CA ALA A 65 8.88 8.79 -8.67
C ALA A 65 9.41 9.36 -10.00
N TRP A 66 10.03 10.54 -9.99
CA TRP A 66 10.68 11.12 -11.16
C TRP A 66 12.03 10.48 -11.48
N THR A 67 12.75 10.03 -10.47
CA THR A 67 14.13 9.52 -10.60
C THR A 67 14.20 8.02 -10.87
N THR A 68 13.18 7.26 -10.52
CA THR A 68 13.16 5.79 -10.66
C THR A 68 12.01 5.27 -11.51
N SER A 69 12.28 4.21 -12.27
CA SER A 69 11.24 3.46 -13.00
C SER A 69 10.63 2.32 -12.18
N ALA A 70 11.09 2.09 -10.96
CA ALA A 70 10.59 1.04 -10.09
C ALA A 70 9.20 1.39 -9.56
N MET A 71 8.26 0.44 -9.63
CA MET A 71 6.92 0.61 -9.08
C MET A 71 6.91 0.47 -7.55
N PHE A 72 7.75 -0.38 -7.00
CA PHE A 72 7.86 -0.62 -5.56
C PHE A 72 9.07 0.12 -5.00
N LEU A 73 8.79 1.11 -4.15
CA LEU A 73 9.78 1.87 -3.39
C LEU A 73 9.83 1.27 -1.98
N LYS A 74 10.86 0.51 -1.69
CA LYS A 74 10.99 -0.32 -0.48
C LYS A 74 10.90 0.51 0.80
N THR A 75 11.73 1.54 0.89
CA THR A 75 11.81 2.45 2.03
C THR A 75 11.96 3.85 1.51
N VAL A 76 10.93 4.66 1.69
CA VAL A 76 10.91 6.06 1.29
C VAL A 76 11.32 6.93 2.46
N ASP A 77 10.77 6.62 3.63
CA ASP A 77 11.05 7.36 4.86
C ASP A 77 11.02 6.40 6.06
N LYS A 78 11.67 6.80 7.14
CA LYS A 78 11.74 6.04 8.37
C LYS A 78 11.52 6.96 9.56
N PHE A 79 10.52 6.66 10.36
CA PHE A 79 10.22 7.40 11.59
C PHE A 79 10.26 6.46 12.80
N ASN A 80 11.27 6.59 13.64
CA ASN A 80 11.58 5.67 14.75
C ASN A 80 11.71 4.22 14.24
N ASP A 81 10.83 3.32 14.72
CA ASP A 81 10.80 1.91 14.32
C ASP A 81 9.85 1.65 13.15
N LEU A 82 9.13 2.68 12.67
CA LEU A 82 8.19 2.60 11.57
C LEU A 82 8.87 2.98 10.25
N VAL A 83 8.50 2.25 9.20
CA VAL A 83 9.02 2.43 7.85
C VAL A 83 7.87 2.74 6.92
N VAL A 84 8.06 3.71 6.02
CA VAL A 84 7.13 4.01 4.94
C VAL A 84 7.59 3.31 3.66
N SER A 85 6.79 2.35 3.19
CA SER A 85 6.96 1.74 1.88
C SER A 85 5.87 2.22 0.93
N VAL A 86 6.21 2.38 -0.33
CA VAL A 86 5.29 2.94 -1.32
C VAL A 86 5.28 2.11 -2.60
N TYR A 87 4.11 1.98 -3.18
CA TYR A 87 3.92 1.41 -4.49
C TYR A 87 3.29 2.46 -5.41
N VAL A 88 4.05 2.90 -6.40
CA VAL A 88 3.62 3.89 -7.39
C VAL A 88 3.08 3.16 -8.60
N THR A 89 1.85 3.47 -8.98
CA THR A 89 1.27 2.86 -10.17
C THR A 89 1.88 3.49 -11.42
N ALA A 90 2.68 2.74 -12.16
CA ALA A 90 3.31 3.19 -13.39
C ALA A 90 2.54 2.68 -14.61
N VAL A 91 1.95 3.58 -15.37
CA VAL A 91 1.21 3.26 -16.61
C VAL A 91 2.12 2.95 -17.80
N LYS A 92 3.41 3.18 -17.71
CA LYS A 92 4.34 2.98 -18.84
C LYS A 92 4.28 1.58 -19.50
N LYS A 93 3.69 0.58 -18.85
CA LYS A 93 3.68 -0.80 -19.34
C LYS A 93 2.44 -1.20 -20.14
N ILE A 94 1.37 -0.39 -20.11
CA ILE A 94 0.10 -0.73 -20.82
C ILE A 94 0.08 -0.23 -22.27
N TYR A 95 0.86 0.79 -22.60
CA TYR A 95 0.86 1.42 -23.94
C TYR A 95 1.50 0.61 -25.08
N GLY A 96 2.14 -0.50 -24.80
CA GLY A 96 2.88 -1.27 -25.81
C GLY A 96 2.02 -2.08 -26.79
N HIS A 97 0.71 -2.22 -26.59
CA HIS A 97 -0.09 -3.21 -27.35
C HIS A 97 -1.47 -2.79 -27.85
N ILE A 98 -1.88 -1.52 -27.72
CA ILE A 98 -3.21 -1.13 -28.16
C ILE A 98 -3.13 -0.10 -29.29
N HIS A 99 -3.13 -0.62 -30.53
CA HIS A 99 -3.18 0.14 -31.77
C HIS A 99 -4.55 -0.01 -32.44
N CYS A 100 -5.66 0.22 -31.72
CA CYS A 100 -6.96 0.28 -32.40
C CYS A 100 -8.04 1.02 -31.60
N CYS A 101 -8.70 1.96 -32.27
CA CYS A 101 -9.88 2.72 -31.88
C CYS A 101 -9.69 3.97 -31.02
N PHE A 102 -9.86 5.13 -31.69
CA PHE A 102 -9.74 6.48 -31.13
C PHE A 102 -10.64 6.75 -29.91
N ILE A 103 -11.83 6.16 -29.85
CA ILE A 103 -12.77 6.32 -28.73
C ILE A 103 -12.30 5.53 -27.50
N VAL A 104 -11.82 4.32 -27.71
CA VAL A 104 -11.22 3.49 -26.64
C VAL A 104 -9.94 4.15 -26.13
N PHE A 105 -9.18 4.82 -27.01
CA PHE A 105 -7.99 5.59 -26.66
C PHE A 105 -8.31 6.77 -25.73
N ILE A 106 -9.39 7.54 -25.99
CA ILE A 106 -9.79 8.68 -25.12
C ILE A 106 -10.26 8.18 -23.75
N LEU A 107 -11.06 7.13 -23.69
CA LEU A 107 -11.52 6.54 -22.43
C LEU A 107 -10.35 5.93 -21.65
N LEU A 108 -9.46 5.22 -22.32
CA LEU A 108 -8.23 4.69 -21.74
C LEU A 108 -7.30 5.82 -21.28
N PHE A 109 -7.15 6.88 -22.06
CA PHE A 109 -6.32 8.04 -21.70
C PHE A 109 -6.85 8.76 -20.47
N SER A 110 -8.16 8.90 -20.32
CA SER A 110 -8.76 9.45 -19.10
C SER A 110 -8.53 8.56 -17.89
N LEU A 111 -8.75 7.25 -18.02
CA LEU A 111 -8.48 6.26 -16.97
C LEU A 111 -7.00 6.19 -16.61
N THR A 112 -6.11 6.24 -17.60
CA THR A 112 -4.66 6.17 -17.39
C THR A 112 -4.13 7.39 -16.65
N ASN A 113 -4.61 8.60 -16.93
CA ASN A 113 -4.23 9.79 -16.19
C ASN A 113 -4.58 9.70 -14.70
N HIS A 114 -5.67 8.98 -14.35
CA HIS A 114 -6.02 8.73 -12.95
C HIS A 114 -5.18 7.60 -12.32
N ILE A 115 -4.82 6.59 -13.09
CA ILE A 115 -3.99 5.47 -12.60
C ILE A 115 -2.53 5.90 -12.40
N ILE A 116 -2.00 6.77 -13.27
CA ILE A 116 -0.57 7.14 -13.33
C ILE A 116 -0.05 7.79 -12.04
N HIS A 117 -0.90 8.40 -11.27
CA HIS A 117 -0.51 9.18 -10.10
C HIS A 117 -1.13 8.68 -8.79
N THR A 118 -1.66 7.46 -8.77
CA THR A 118 -2.11 6.86 -7.51
C THR A 118 -0.94 6.24 -6.77
N ARG A 119 -0.80 6.58 -5.50
CA ARG A 119 0.24 6.09 -4.61
C ARG A 119 -0.40 5.23 -3.54
N LEU A 120 0.05 3.99 -3.42
CA LEU A 120 -0.32 3.09 -2.33
C LEU A 120 0.80 3.18 -1.30
N MET A 121 0.50 3.65 -0.11
CA MET A 121 1.48 3.90 0.94
C MET A 121 1.18 3.04 2.15
N LEU A 122 2.21 2.45 2.72
CA LEU A 122 2.12 1.60 3.91
C LEU A 122 3.15 2.05 4.94
N LEU A 123 2.68 2.46 6.11
CA LEU A 123 3.48 2.66 7.30
C LEU A 123 3.46 1.36 8.11
N HIS A 124 4.61 0.76 8.38
CA HIS A 124 4.71 -0.55 9.02
C HIS A 124 5.99 -0.71 9.85
N ASP A 125 5.99 -1.67 10.76
CA ASP A 125 7.15 -2.14 11.52
C ASP A 125 7.70 -3.50 11.03
N SER A 126 7.06 -4.07 9.98
CA SER A 126 7.43 -5.38 9.44
C SER A 126 8.75 -5.33 8.67
N ARG A 127 9.55 -6.38 8.82
CA ARG A 127 10.81 -6.58 8.07
C ARG A 127 10.66 -7.48 6.84
N ASN A 128 9.44 -7.95 6.55
CA ASN A 128 9.19 -8.87 5.44
C ASN A 128 8.94 -8.09 4.13
N GLU A 129 9.99 -7.66 3.45
CA GLU A 129 9.90 -6.90 2.20
C GLU A 129 9.13 -7.62 1.09
N ASP A 130 9.30 -8.93 0.96
CA ASP A 130 8.62 -9.72 -0.08
C ASP A 130 7.12 -9.84 0.21
N GLY A 131 6.74 -9.98 1.47
CA GLY A 131 5.35 -9.92 1.90
C GLY A 131 4.71 -8.57 1.60
N ILE A 132 5.39 -7.47 1.92
CA ILE A 132 4.93 -6.12 1.65
C ILE A 132 4.73 -5.89 0.14
N LYS A 133 5.69 -6.34 -0.67
CA LYS A 133 5.58 -6.25 -2.14
C LYS A 133 4.38 -7.02 -2.67
N SER A 134 4.17 -8.25 -2.18
CA SER A 134 3.03 -9.09 -2.56
C SER A 134 1.70 -8.46 -2.12
N PHE A 135 1.65 -7.88 -0.92
CA PHE A 135 0.50 -7.12 -0.43
C PHE A 135 0.15 -5.98 -1.38
N PHE A 136 1.11 -5.14 -1.76
CA PHE A 136 0.86 -4.05 -2.69
C PHE A 136 0.37 -4.52 -4.06
N GLN A 137 0.93 -5.60 -4.59
CA GLN A 137 0.53 -6.15 -5.88
C GLN A 137 -0.93 -6.63 -5.86
N GLU A 138 -1.33 -7.39 -4.84
CA GLU A 138 -2.71 -7.87 -4.74
C GLU A 138 -3.71 -6.74 -4.46
N VAL A 139 -3.35 -5.76 -3.63
CA VAL A 139 -4.20 -4.58 -3.41
C VAL A 139 -4.32 -3.73 -4.67
N HIS A 140 -3.23 -3.56 -5.43
CA HIS A 140 -3.26 -2.85 -6.71
C HIS A 140 -4.19 -3.52 -7.72
N GLU A 141 -4.21 -4.85 -7.80
CA GLU A 141 -5.17 -5.58 -8.63
C GLU A 141 -6.62 -5.35 -8.20
N LEU A 142 -6.88 -5.32 -6.89
CA LEU A 142 -8.21 -5.00 -6.37
C LEU A 142 -8.61 -3.56 -6.71
N TYR A 143 -7.69 -2.61 -6.63
CA TYR A 143 -7.93 -1.23 -6.99
C TYR A 143 -8.23 -1.06 -8.48
N ILE A 144 -7.51 -1.74 -9.36
CA ILE A 144 -7.81 -1.75 -10.80
C ILE A 144 -9.23 -2.25 -11.06
N LYS A 145 -9.70 -3.28 -10.35
CA LYS A 145 -11.09 -3.78 -10.49
C LYS A 145 -12.13 -2.72 -10.11
N ILE A 146 -11.83 -1.87 -9.12
CA ILE A 146 -12.70 -0.73 -8.78
C ILE A 146 -12.70 0.31 -9.91
N LEU A 147 -11.53 0.64 -10.46
CA LEU A 147 -11.41 1.61 -11.56
C LEU A 147 -12.12 1.15 -12.83
N LEU A 148 -12.21 -0.15 -13.06
CA LEU A 148 -12.95 -0.72 -14.20
C LEU A 148 -14.47 -0.69 -14.00
N ASN A 149 -14.96 -0.38 -12.81
CA ASN A 149 -16.39 -0.18 -12.58
C ASN A 149 -16.83 1.17 -13.19
N PRO A 150 -17.72 1.18 -14.19
CA PRO A 150 -18.15 2.42 -14.86
C PRO A 150 -18.89 3.41 -13.94
N LEU A 151 -19.38 2.94 -12.78
CA LEU A 151 -20.05 3.79 -11.80
C LEU A 151 -19.09 4.41 -10.78
N TYR A 152 -17.81 4.01 -10.80
CA TYR A 152 -16.82 4.58 -9.91
C TYR A 152 -16.18 5.83 -10.54
N LEU A 153 -16.32 6.96 -9.88
CA LEU A 153 -15.64 8.18 -10.30
C LEU A 153 -14.17 8.13 -9.83
N PRO A 154 -13.20 8.06 -10.76
CA PRO A 154 -11.78 8.02 -10.40
C PRO A 154 -11.37 9.19 -9.49
N GLY A 155 -10.64 8.88 -8.42
CA GLY A 155 -10.23 9.86 -7.41
C GLY A 155 -11.27 10.12 -6.31
N SER A 156 -12.47 9.56 -6.38
CA SER A 156 -13.43 9.60 -5.28
C SER A 156 -13.07 8.58 -4.19
N ARG A 157 -13.60 8.81 -2.98
CA ARG A 157 -13.38 7.91 -1.84
C ARG A 157 -13.95 6.51 -2.11
N ILE A 158 -13.15 5.49 -1.82
CA ILE A 158 -13.57 4.09 -1.93
C ILE A 158 -14.39 3.72 -0.71
N THR A 159 -15.69 3.51 -0.89
CA THR A 159 -16.64 3.17 0.19
C THR A 159 -17.05 1.69 0.17
N SER A 160 -16.46 0.89 -0.72
CA SER A 160 -16.80 -0.53 -0.87
C SER A 160 -16.37 -1.36 0.33
N SER A 161 -17.34 -1.90 1.08
CA SER A 161 -17.08 -2.83 2.20
C SER A 161 -16.36 -4.10 1.76
N HIS A 162 -16.63 -4.56 0.54
CA HIS A 162 -15.92 -5.70 -0.05
C HIS A 162 -14.44 -5.43 -0.23
N PHE A 163 -14.09 -4.24 -0.72
CA PHE A 163 -12.69 -3.81 -0.87
C PHE A 163 -11.99 -3.75 0.49
N ASP A 164 -12.60 -3.11 1.48
CA ASP A 164 -12.05 -3.00 2.84
C ASP A 164 -11.80 -4.39 3.46
N THR A 165 -12.77 -5.29 3.37
CA THR A 165 -12.64 -6.66 3.88
C THR A 165 -11.48 -7.41 3.22
N LYS A 166 -11.32 -7.26 1.89
CA LYS A 166 -10.23 -7.89 1.14
C LYS A 166 -8.86 -7.31 1.52
N VAL A 167 -8.74 -5.99 1.60
CA VAL A 167 -7.49 -5.32 2.00
C VAL A 167 -7.06 -5.76 3.39
N ARG A 168 -7.99 -5.81 4.36
CA ARG A 168 -7.70 -6.29 5.72
C ARG A 168 -7.32 -7.77 5.76
N ALA A 169 -7.91 -8.60 4.92
CA ALA A 169 -7.54 -10.01 4.81
C ALA A 169 -6.13 -10.19 4.24
N LEU A 170 -5.78 -9.42 3.19
CA LEU A 170 -4.44 -9.41 2.60
C LEU A 170 -3.39 -8.92 3.59
N ALA A 171 -3.70 -7.89 4.35
CA ALA A 171 -2.78 -7.40 5.36
C ALA A 171 -2.48 -8.44 6.44
N ARG A 172 -3.48 -9.17 6.94
CA ARG A 172 -3.26 -10.28 7.88
C ARG A 172 -2.45 -11.44 7.31
N LYS A 173 -2.49 -11.60 5.97
CA LYS A 173 -1.76 -12.67 5.28
C LYS A 173 -0.28 -12.33 5.08
N TYR A 174 0.06 -11.07 4.81
CA TYR A 174 1.37 -10.66 4.36
C TYR A 174 2.18 -9.82 5.36
N LEU A 175 1.51 -9.09 6.24
CA LEU A 175 2.12 -8.26 7.28
C LEU A 175 2.12 -8.96 8.63
#